data_793988b5a677ab776a51089d6a521830
#
_entry.id   793988b5a677ab776a51089d6a521830
#
_cell.length_a   1.000
_cell.length_b   1.000
_cell.length_c   1.000
_cell.angle_alpha   90.00
_cell.angle_beta   90.00
_cell.angle_gamma   90.00
#
_symmetry.space_group_name_H-M   'P 1'
#
loop_
_entity.id
_entity.type
_entity.pdbx_description
1 polymer ?
#
loop_
_entity_poly.entity_id
_entity_poly.type
_entity_poly.pdbx_seq_one_letter_code
_entity_poly.pdbx_strand_id
1 'polypeptide(L)'
;MKRNLLRLGLSLIALFVMVVANAQTYQNEEASVSWPFNDANYATQYTKSPEKGFSLVSVNTGDLKYVAKTSTKTLDKNGSPMVMAGFSPVGSTKAVEWTVKPSKGLTFTPTSISTYVNRFGTDAENGVTVTAKLSDGTSVDLGNFTALRENKTTETDKFSKNENLTNHIVIQLTADQQAKLTSAEGFTLSCTVGVGSTKQQGFADVHINGLLNGTIEKVAQYTLSAVVSNAGAGTIKVSPSGTVFDAETQITVTATKNFGYKFVNWTDANNKVVSTDEEYTFSISANTALKANFEKI
;
A
#
# COMPACT_ATOMS: atom_id res chain seq x y z
N MET A 1 11.40 -32.82 68.84
CA MET A 1 10.58 -31.96 67.98
C MET A 1 11.36 -31.68 66.68
N LYS A 2 11.01 -32.36 65.60
CA LYS A 2 11.59 -32.13 64.26
C LYS A 2 10.63 -31.25 63.48
N ARG A 3 11.05 -30.03 63.12
CA ARG A 3 10.28 -29.14 62.26
C ARG A 3 10.55 -29.52 60.80
N ASN A 4 9.54 -30.05 60.11
CA ASN A 4 9.54 -30.23 58.67
C ASN A 4 9.35 -28.87 58.00
N LEU A 5 10.37 -28.35 57.32
CA LEU A 5 10.20 -27.24 56.39
C LEU A 5 9.63 -27.78 55.06
N LEU A 6 8.39 -27.46 54.82
CA LEU A 6 7.71 -27.68 53.56
C LEU A 6 8.26 -26.67 52.54
N ARG A 7 9.09 -27.14 51.59
CA ARG A 7 9.48 -26.28 50.48
C ARG A 7 8.32 -26.20 49.49
N LEU A 8 7.61 -25.09 49.48
CA LEU A 8 6.70 -24.76 48.39
C LEU A 8 7.56 -24.50 47.13
N GLY A 9 7.55 -25.45 46.23
CA GLY A 9 8.00 -25.23 44.84
C GLY A 9 6.99 -24.32 44.14
N LEU A 10 7.34 -23.06 43.89
CA LEU A 10 6.59 -22.22 42.98
C LEU A 10 6.79 -22.83 41.56
N SER A 11 5.81 -23.62 41.13
CA SER A 11 5.67 -23.99 39.73
C SER A 11 5.23 -22.74 38.98
N LEU A 12 6.16 -22.16 38.22
CA LEU A 12 5.86 -21.09 37.28
C LEU A 12 5.04 -21.71 36.16
N ILE A 13 3.72 -21.65 36.29
CA ILE A 13 2.81 -21.95 35.17
C ILE A 13 3.05 -20.87 34.14
N ALA A 14 3.80 -21.21 33.08
CA ALA A 14 3.88 -20.40 31.91
C ALA A 14 2.47 -20.33 31.31
N LEU A 15 1.80 -19.22 31.53
CA LEU A 15 0.53 -18.91 30.88
C LEU A 15 0.81 -18.75 29.40
N PHE A 16 0.60 -19.81 28.63
CA PHE A 16 0.56 -19.74 27.18
C PHE A 16 -0.64 -18.86 26.79
N VAL A 17 -0.43 -17.57 26.67
CA VAL A 17 -1.36 -16.72 25.97
C VAL A 17 -1.23 -17.08 24.50
N MET A 18 -2.08 -17.99 24.02
CA MET A 18 -2.35 -18.08 22.60
C MET A 18 -2.92 -16.72 22.19
N VAL A 19 -2.11 -15.89 21.55
CA VAL A 19 -2.61 -14.74 20.83
C VAL A 19 -3.35 -15.31 19.62
N VAL A 20 -4.67 -15.49 19.77
CA VAL A 20 -5.54 -15.82 18.65
C VAL A 20 -5.39 -14.66 17.68
N ALA A 21 -4.79 -14.91 16.52
CA ALA A 21 -4.76 -13.94 15.44
C ALA A 21 -6.22 -13.62 15.10
N ASN A 22 -6.69 -12.40 15.45
CA ASN A 22 -8.03 -11.96 15.12
C ASN A 22 -8.07 -11.69 13.63
N ALA A 23 -8.61 -12.64 12.87
CA ALA A 23 -8.91 -12.46 11.47
C ALA A 23 -9.88 -11.28 11.29
N GLN A 24 -9.59 -10.36 10.38
CA GLN A 24 -10.51 -9.29 10.02
C GLN A 24 -11.32 -9.71 8.81
N THR A 25 -12.64 -9.87 8.99
CA THR A 25 -13.57 -10.22 7.91
C THR A 25 -14.22 -8.98 7.34
N TYR A 26 -14.30 -8.91 6.03
CA TYR A 26 -14.95 -7.88 5.22
C TYR A 26 -16.17 -8.51 4.55
N GLN A 27 -17.31 -7.89 4.65
CA GLN A 27 -18.57 -8.35 4.01
C GLN A 27 -19.22 -7.15 3.32
N ASN A 28 -19.03 -7.03 1.99
CA ASN A 28 -19.49 -5.89 1.22
C ASN A 28 -19.09 -4.55 1.87
N GLU A 29 -17.89 -4.50 2.47
CA GLU A 29 -17.39 -3.27 3.10
C GLU A 29 -17.02 -2.27 2.02
N GLU A 30 -17.61 -1.07 2.07
CA GLU A 30 -17.32 0.00 1.14
C GLU A 30 -15.84 0.41 1.22
N ALA A 31 -15.21 0.54 0.07
CA ALA A 31 -13.83 0.94 -0.06
C ALA A 31 -13.66 1.92 -1.23
N SER A 32 -12.80 2.90 -1.04
CA SER A 32 -12.46 3.89 -2.06
C SER A 32 -10.97 4.11 -2.11
N VAL A 33 -10.43 4.11 -3.32
CA VAL A 33 -9.05 4.51 -3.59
C VAL A 33 -9.08 5.78 -4.39
N SER A 34 -8.28 6.79 -4.02
CA SER A 34 -8.29 8.08 -4.68
C SER A 34 -6.90 8.66 -4.94
N TRP A 35 -6.79 9.40 -6.06
CA TRP A 35 -5.62 10.19 -6.43
C TRP A 35 -6.05 11.63 -6.68
N PRO A 36 -5.82 12.54 -5.72
CA PRO A 36 -6.35 13.91 -5.80
C PRO A 36 -5.72 14.75 -6.92
N PHE A 37 -4.45 14.57 -7.25
CA PHE A 37 -3.70 15.34 -8.25
C PHE A 37 -3.84 16.87 -8.10
N ASN A 38 -3.91 17.34 -6.88
CA ASN A 38 -4.24 18.72 -6.55
C ASN A 38 -3.01 19.60 -6.27
N ASP A 39 -1.80 19.08 -6.47
CA ASP A 39 -0.57 19.84 -6.24
C ASP A 39 0.47 19.71 -7.37
N ALA A 40 1.48 20.59 -7.33
CA ALA A 40 2.57 20.58 -8.29
C ALA A 40 3.54 19.38 -8.13
N ASN A 41 3.39 18.61 -7.08
CA ASN A 41 4.30 17.50 -6.72
C ASN A 41 3.75 16.14 -7.14
N TYR A 42 2.94 16.10 -8.20
CA TYR A 42 2.39 14.86 -8.73
C TYR A 42 3.42 13.74 -8.88
N ALA A 43 4.65 14.07 -9.25
CA ALA A 43 5.75 13.11 -9.38
C ALA A 43 6.05 12.35 -8.08
N THR A 44 5.74 12.90 -6.92
CA THR A 44 5.92 12.25 -5.62
C THR A 44 4.69 11.43 -5.17
N GLN A 45 3.57 11.54 -5.88
CA GLN A 45 2.31 10.84 -5.58
C GLN A 45 2.15 9.53 -6.34
N TYR A 46 3.18 9.06 -7.05
CA TYR A 46 3.13 7.84 -7.86
C TYR A 46 2.85 6.57 -7.07
N THR A 47 3.21 6.56 -5.79
CA THR A 47 2.93 5.43 -4.90
C THR A 47 2.36 5.98 -3.60
N LYS A 48 1.09 5.71 -3.34
CA LYS A 48 0.46 5.97 -2.04
C LYS A 48 0.77 4.80 -1.10
N SER A 49 0.80 5.09 0.19
CA SER A 49 0.61 4.02 1.17
C SER A 49 -0.73 3.34 0.88
N PRO A 50 -0.80 2.01 0.86
CA PRO A 50 -2.03 1.31 0.57
C PRO A 50 -3.16 1.78 1.49
N GLU A 51 -4.33 2.03 0.92
CA GLU A 51 -5.55 2.25 1.70
C GLU A 51 -5.92 0.95 2.43
N LYS A 52 -6.68 1.06 3.52
CA LYS A 52 -7.13 -0.10 4.30
C LYS A 52 -7.78 -1.14 3.37
N GLY A 53 -7.26 -2.37 3.41
CA GLY A 53 -7.75 -3.47 2.58
C GLY A 53 -7.07 -3.61 1.20
N PHE A 54 -6.11 -2.76 0.87
CA PHE A 54 -5.31 -2.86 -0.36
C PHE A 54 -3.83 -3.09 -0.06
N SER A 55 -3.18 -3.93 -0.84
CA SER A 55 -1.75 -4.20 -0.77
C SER A 55 -0.95 -3.37 -1.77
N LEU A 56 -1.59 -2.90 -2.85
CA LEU A 56 -0.99 -2.05 -3.87
C LEU A 56 -1.99 -0.99 -4.34
N VAL A 57 -1.53 0.25 -4.36
CA VAL A 57 -2.21 1.40 -4.96
C VAL A 57 -1.14 2.23 -5.66
N SER A 58 -1.15 2.25 -6.99
CA SER A 58 -0.11 2.91 -7.77
C SER A 58 -0.65 3.60 -9.02
N VAL A 59 0.14 4.50 -9.58
CA VAL A 59 -0.08 5.08 -10.90
C VAL A 59 1.17 4.90 -11.77
N ASN A 60 0.97 4.55 -13.03
CA ASN A 60 2.00 4.44 -14.04
C ASN A 60 1.67 5.38 -15.19
N THR A 61 2.62 6.24 -15.55
CA THR A 61 2.50 7.20 -16.65
C THR A 61 3.42 6.86 -17.81
N GLY A 62 4.21 5.78 -17.68
CA GLY A 62 5.21 5.41 -18.68
C GLY A 62 6.14 6.58 -19.02
N ASP A 63 6.27 6.86 -20.32
CA ASP A 63 7.05 7.97 -20.88
C ASP A 63 6.21 9.22 -21.23
N LEU A 64 4.98 9.32 -20.72
CA LEU A 64 4.14 10.50 -20.93
C LEU A 64 4.83 11.76 -20.39
N LYS A 65 4.79 12.81 -21.18
CA LYS A 65 5.22 14.13 -20.74
C LYS A 65 4.20 14.70 -19.74
N TYR A 66 4.64 14.86 -18.52
CA TYR A 66 3.84 15.41 -17.44
C TYR A 66 4.08 16.90 -17.22
N VAL A 67 3.02 17.66 -16.99
CA VAL A 67 3.08 19.06 -16.54
C VAL A 67 1.86 19.33 -15.63
N ALA A 68 2.09 19.94 -14.48
CA ALA A 68 0.98 20.44 -13.66
C ALA A 68 0.27 21.58 -14.42
N LYS A 69 -1.05 21.52 -14.48
CA LYS A 69 -1.91 22.51 -15.17
C LYS A 69 -2.98 23.00 -14.21
N THR A 70 -3.22 24.31 -14.23
CA THR A 70 -4.39 24.89 -13.57
C THR A 70 -5.51 25.03 -14.57
N SER A 71 -6.63 24.37 -14.32
CA SER A 71 -7.83 24.56 -15.13
C SER A 71 -8.44 25.92 -14.82
N THR A 72 -8.81 26.69 -15.85
CA THR A 72 -9.55 27.92 -15.68
C THR A 72 -11.06 27.71 -15.71
N LYS A 73 -11.51 26.52 -16.07
CA LYS A 73 -12.93 26.19 -16.29
C LYS A 73 -13.46 25.09 -15.39
N THR A 74 -12.62 24.17 -14.97
CA THR A 74 -12.99 23.16 -13.98
C THR A 74 -12.66 23.67 -12.59
N LEU A 75 -13.66 23.80 -11.76
CA LEU A 75 -13.54 24.33 -10.41
C LEU A 75 -13.76 23.21 -9.40
N ASP A 76 -13.05 23.29 -8.28
CA ASP A 76 -13.28 22.42 -7.14
C ASP A 76 -14.63 22.72 -6.43
N LYS A 77 -14.94 21.96 -5.38
CA LYS A 77 -16.15 22.15 -4.58
C LYS A 77 -16.28 23.55 -3.95
N ASN A 78 -15.16 24.24 -3.77
CA ASN A 78 -15.11 25.58 -3.19
C ASN A 78 -15.19 26.70 -4.26
N GLY A 79 -15.21 26.31 -5.54
CA GLY A 79 -15.23 27.23 -6.65
C GLY A 79 -13.87 27.79 -7.05
N SER A 80 -12.78 27.15 -6.60
CA SER A 80 -11.41 27.48 -7.00
C SER A 80 -10.99 26.67 -8.22
N PRO A 81 -10.15 27.22 -9.13
CA PRO A 81 -9.62 26.48 -10.26
C PRO A 81 -8.89 25.20 -9.85
N MET A 82 -9.25 24.06 -10.45
CA MET A 82 -8.59 22.79 -10.15
C MET A 82 -7.19 22.75 -10.75
N VAL A 83 -6.23 22.30 -9.95
CA VAL A 83 -4.92 21.87 -10.45
C VAL A 83 -5.06 20.43 -10.94
N MET A 84 -4.55 20.16 -12.14
CA MET A 84 -4.67 18.88 -12.82
C MET A 84 -3.30 18.37 -13.25
N ALA A 85 -3.13 17.06 -13.24
CA ALA A 85 -2.00 16.40 -13.87
C ALA A 85 -2.21 16.38 -15.38
N GLY A 86 -1.48 17.20 -16.12
CA GLY A 86 -1.54 17.27 -17.58
C GLY A 86 -0.54 16.31 -18.22
N PHE A 87 -1.00 15.47 -19.16
CA PHE A 87 -0.20 14.47 -19.84
C PHE A 87 -0.27 14.66 -21.37
N SER A 88 0.88 14.54 -22.03
CA SER A 88 0.96 14.43 -23.49
C SER A 88 1.63 13.13 -23.88
N PRO A 89 1.17 12.45 -24.94
CA PRO A 89 1.84 11.27 -25.46
C PRO A 89 3.28 11.59 -25.87
N VAL A 90 4.21 10.72 -25.45
CA VAL A 90 5.61 10.72 -25.89
C VAL A 90 5.96 9.27 -26.22
N GLY A 91 6.63 9.03 -27.32
CA GLY A 91 6.97 7.68 -27.73
C GLY A 91 5.74 6.80 -27.96
N SER A 92 5.70 5.64 -27.31
CA SER A 92 4.62 4.66 -27.44
C SER A 92 3.56 4.74 -26.35
N THR A 93 3.84 5.45 -25.26
CA THR A 93 2.91 5.57 -24.13
C THR A 93 1.74 6.48 -24.48
N LYS A 94 0.53 5.97 -24.34
CA LYS A 94 -0.71 6.70 -24.67
C LYS A 94 -1.77 6.62 -23.57
N ALA A 95 -1.44 6.09 -22.41
CA ALA A 95 -2.37 5.95 -21.32
C ALA A 95 -1.73 6.29 -19.98
N VAL A 96 -2.53 6.87 -19.09
CA VAL A 96 -2.24 6.88 -17.66
C VAL A 96 -2.93 5.68 -17.04
N GLU A 97 -2.22 4.94 -16.22
CA GLU A 97 -2.71 3.69 -15.64
C GLU A 97 -2.69 3.78 -14.11
N TRP A 98 -3.80 3.42 -13.48
CA TRP A 98 -3.97 3.34 -12.03
C TRP A 98 -4.22 1.89 -11.64
N THR A 99 -3.34 1.32 -10.82
CA THR A 99 -3.46 -0.06 -10.38
C THR A 99 -3.92 -0.12 -8.93
N VAL A 100 -4.90 -0.98 -8.68
CA VAL A 100 -5.38 -1.34 -7.35
C VAL A 100 -5.30 -2.85 -7.17
N LYS A 101 -4.74 -3.29 -6.04
CA LYS A 101 -4.68 -4.69 -5.66
C LYS A 101 -5.16 -4.84 -4.22
N PRO A 102 -6.18 -5.66 -3.94
CA PRO A 102 -6.61 -5.93 -2.57
C PRO A 102 -5.53 -6.68 -1.78
N SER A 103 -5.59 -6.60 -0.48
CA SER A 103 -4.73 -7.38 0.41
C SER A 103 -5.03 -8.87 0.28
N LYS A 104 -4.04 -9.71 0.55
CA LYS A 104 -4.19 -11.17 0.52
C LYS A 104 -5.38 -11.62 1.37
N GLY A 105 -6.21 -12.47 0.82
CA GLY A 105 -7.44 -12.96 1.45
C GLY A 105 -8.68 -12.11 1.16
N LEU A 106 -8.52 -10.96 0.48
CA LEU A 106 -9.64 -10.14 0.03
C LEU A 106 -9.85 -10.21 -1.47
N THR A 107 -11.08 -9.96 -1.88
CA THR A 107 -11.47 -9.61 -3.25
C THR A 107 -12.01 -8.19 -3.26
N PHE A 108 -11.79 -7.47 -4.36
CA PHE A 108 -12.35 -6.15 -4.58
C PHE A 108 -13.27 -6.17 -5.80
N THR A 109 -14.50 -5.68 -5.61
CA THR A 109 -15.51 -5.50 -6.65
C THR A 109 -15.69 -4.02 -6.90
N PRO A 110 -15.16 -3.44 -7.99
CA PRO A 110 -15.38 -2.03 -8.28
C PRO A 110 -16.85 -1.78 -8.65
N THR A 111 -17.40 -0.66 -8.14
CA THR A 111 -18.80 -0.27 -8.40
C THR A 111 -18.89 1.00 -9.22
N SER A 112 -17.96 1.94 -9.02
CA SER A 112 -17.90 3.18 -9.80
C SER A 112 -16.48 3.72 -9.92
N ILE A 113 -16.27 4.49 -10.98
CA ILE A 113 -15.02 5.20 -11.25
C ILE A 113 -15.37 6.63 -11.60
N SER A 114 -14.63 7.59 -11.06
CA SER A 114 -14.81 8.99 -11.45
C SER A 114 -13.48 9.74 -11.55
N THR A 115 -13.44 10.72 -12.42
CA THR A 115 -12.29 11.62 -12.57
C THR A 115 -12.71 12.91 -13.27
N TYR A 116 -12.03 14.00 -12.95
CA TYR A 116 -12.10 15.20 -13.78
C TYR A 116 -11.08 15.12 -14.90
N VAL A 117 -11.50 15.46 -16.11
CA VAL A 117 -10.65 15.47 -17.30
C VAL A 117 -10.79 16.78 -18.03
N ASN A 118 -9.68 17.40 -18.40
CA ASN A 118 -9.64 18.61 -19.19
C ASN A 118 -8.77 18.42 -20.44
N ARG A 119 -9.18 19.07 -21.51
CA ARG A 119 -8.41 19.27 -22.72
C ARG A 119 -7.72 20.64 -22.68
N PHE A 120 -6.39 20.67 -22.74
CA PHE A 120 -5.60 21.90 -22.70
C PHE A 120 -5.14 22.31 -24.10
N GLY A 121 -6.09 22.65 -24.96
CA GLY A 121 -5.88 23.18 -26.31
C GLY A 121 -6.62 22.39 -27.37
N THR A 122 -6.78 23.04 -28.54
CA THR A 122 -7.58 22.52 -29.66
C THR A 122 -6.99 21.28 -30.33
N ASP A 123 -5.67 21.11 -30.23
CA ASP A 123 -4.96 19.97 -30.85
C ASP A 123 -4.97 18.70 -30.02
N ALA A 124 -5.43 18.79 -28.77
CA ALA A 124 -5.64 17.61 -27.94
C ALA A 124 -6.92 16.90 -28.42
N GLU A 125 -6.92 15.57 -28.36
CA GLU A 125 -8.13 14.80 -28.65
C GLU A 125 -9.29 15.23 -27.75
N ASN A 126 -10.49 15.16 -28.32
CA ASN A 126 -11.71 15.55 -27.62
C ASN A 126 -12.28 14.38 -26.79
N GLY A 127 -11.53 13.34 -26.57
CA GLY A 127 -12.02 12.14 -25.90
C GLY A 127 -11.00 11.44 -25.02
N VAL A 128 -11.51 10.61 -24.16
CA VAL A 128 -10.77 9.66 -23.33
C VAL A 128 -11.45 8.31 -23.44
N THR A 129 -10.70 7.28 -23.79
CA THR A 129 -11.15 5.89 -23.69
C THR A 129 -10.69 5.32 -22.37
N VAL A 130 -11.62 4.73 -21.64
CA VAL A 130 -11.36 4.13 -20.33
C VAL A 130 -11.54 2.63 -20.42
N THR A 131 -10.51 1.88 -20.05
CA THR A 131 -10.54 0.42 -19.97
C THR A 131 -9.99 -0.04 -18.63
N ALA A 132 -10.38 -1.25 -18.21
CA ALA A 132 -9.74 -1.91 -17.07
C ALA A 132 -9.12 -3.22 -17.53
N LYS A 133 -7.92 -3.53 -17.05
CA LYS A 133 -7.16 -4.74 -17.38
C LYS A 133 -6.91 -5.56 -16.12
N LEU A 134 -7.20 -6.85 -16.19
CA LEU A 134 -6.84 -7.83 -15.16
C LEU A 134 -5.44 -8.40 -15.42
N SER A 135 -4.89 -9.06 -14.40
CA SER A 135 -3.57 -9.69 -14.46
C SER A 135 -3.45 -10.83 -15.48
N ASP A 136 -4.58 -11.46 -15.84
CA ASP A 136 -4.66 -12.51 -16.87
C ASP A 136 -4.70 -11.97 -18.31
N GLY A 137 -4.67 -10.64 -18.49
CA GLY A 137 -4.73 -9.96 -19.77
C GLY A 137 -6.16 -9.64 -20.25
N THR A 138 -7.18 -10.07 -19.53
CA THR A 138 -8.57 -9.70 -19.80
C THR A 138 -8.74 -8.19 -19.74
N SER A 139 -9.36 -7.60 -20.77
CA SER A 139 -9.66 -6.17 -20.83
C SER A 139 -11.18 -5.95 -20.86
N VAL A 140 -11.63 -5.02 -20.01
CA VAL A 140 -13.04 -4.62 -19.92
C VAL A 140 -13.15 -3.18 -20.40
N ASP A 141 -13.99 -2.95 -21.41
CA ASP A 141 -14.31 -1.60 -21.88
C ASP A 141 -15.23 -0.92 -20.87
N LEU A 142 -14.84 0.29 -20.46
CA LEU A 142 -15.58 1.11 -19.50
C LEU A 142 -16.16 2.37 -20.16
N GLY A 143 -15.86 2.61 -21.41
CA GLY A 143 -16.47 3.64 -22.22
C GLY A 143 -15.49 4.57 -22.92
N ASN A 144 -16.06 5.34 -23.85
CA ASN A 144 -15.37 6.39 -24.59
C ASN A 144 -16.11 7.71 -24.39
N PHE A 145 -15.43 8.69 -23.81
CA PHE A 145 -15.97 9.98 -23.42
C PHE A 145 -15.45 11.06 -24.37
N THR A 146 -16.26 11.46 -25.34
CA THR A 146 -15.84 12.31 -26.46
C THR A 146 -16.23 13.78 -26.34
N ALA A 147 -17.05 14.13 -25.37
CA ALA A 147 -17.55 15.51 -25.18
C ALA A 147 -16.76 16.29 -24.12
N LEU A 148 -15.43 16.12 -24.10
CA LEU A 148 -14.58 16.82 -23.16
C LEU A 148 -14.52 18.31 -23.48
N ARG A 149 -14.72 19.12 -22.46
CA ARG A 149 -14.65 20.57 -22.55
C ARG A 149 -13.21 21.05 -22.69
N GLU A 150 -12.98 21.96 -23.63
CA GLU A 150 -11.69 22.64 -23.71
C GLU A 150 -11.54 23.67 -22.58
N ASN A 151 -10.31 23.79 -22.05
CA ASN A 151 -10.01 24.75 -20.99
C ASN A 151 -10.31 26.21 -21.34
N LYS A 152 -10.42 26.55 -22.64
CA LYS A 152 -10.73 27.90 -23.14
C LYS A 152 -12.22 28.16 -23.37
N THR A 153 -13.11 27.23 -23.07
CA THR A 153 -14.55 27.42 -23.24
C THR A 153 -15.07 28.53 -22.33
N THR A 154 -16.18 29.14 -22.71
CA THR A 154 -16.82 30.22 -21.93
C THR A 154 -17.59 29.70 -20.71
N GLU A 155 -17.96 28.43 -20.74
CA GLU A 155 -18.69 27.78 -19.65
C GLU A 155 -17.76 27.28 -18.55
N THR A 156 -18.12 27.57 -17.32
CA THR A 156 -17.39 27.13 -16.13
C THR A 156 -18.06 25.90 -15.52
N ASP A 157 -17.31 24.87 -15.30
CA ASP A 157 -17.74 23.66 -14.59
C ASP A 157 -17.38 23.76 -13.12
N LYS A 158 -18.40 23.87 -12.30
CA LYS A 158 -18.24 23.84 -10.87
C LYS A 158 -18.78 22.52 -10.35
N PHE A 159 -17.93 21.56 -10.06
CA PHE A 159 -18.31 20.26 -9.51
C PHE A 159 -19.57 19.74 -10.18
N SER A 160 -19.53 19.66 -11.50
CA SER A 160 -20.74 19.56 -12.29
C SER A 160 -21.48 18.26 -12.06
N LYS A 161 -22.78 18.37 -11.94
CA LYS A 161 -23.72 17.25 -12.00
C LYS A 161 -24.16 16.93 -13.43
N ASN A 162 -23.74 17.73 -14.40
CA ASN A 162 -24.13 17.52 -15.79
C ASN A 162 -23.08 16.71 -16.54
N GLU A 163 -23.22 15.41 -16.50
CA GLU A 163 -22.30 14.43 -17.07
C GLU A 163 -22.16 14.53 -18.60
N ASN A 164 -23.07 15.18 -19.28
CA ASN A 164 -23.07 15.27 -20.75
C ASN A 164 -22.19 16.38 -21.33
N LEU A 165 -21.84 17.38 -20.54
CA LEU A 165 -21.08 18.55 -21.00
C LEU A 165 -19.89 18.85 -20.10
N THR A 166 -19.52 17.93 -19.26
CA THR A 166 -18.60 18.19 -18.16
C THR A 166 -17.25 17.57 -18.37
N ASN A 167 -16.29 18.13 -17.70
CA ASN A 167 -15.00 17.52 -17.51
C ASN A 167 -15.02 16.44 -16.41
N HIS A 168 -16.19 16.12 -15.87
CA HIS A 168 -16.37 15.10 -14.85
C HIS A 168 -16.89 13.81 -15.48
N ILE A 169 -16.03 12.83 -15.59
CA ILE A 169 -16.38 11.47 -16.01
C ILE A 169 -16.81 10.69 -14.78
N VAL A 170 -18.03 10.14 -14.83
CA VAL A 170 -18.55 9.21 -13.81
C VAL A 170 -19.03 7.95 -14.51
N ILE A 171 -18.42 6.83 -14.16
CA ILE A 171 -18.74 5.51 -14.69
C ILE A 171 -19.38 4.71 -13.56
N GLN A 172 -20.66 4.42 -13.70
CA GLN A 172 -21.32 3.41 -12.86
C GLN A 172 -21.17 2.06 -13.56
N LEU A 173 -20.46 1.12 -12.93
CA LEU A 173 -20.20 -0.16 -13.53
C LEU A 173 -21.47 -1.02 -13.55
N THR A 174 -21.77 -1.61 -14.69
CA THR A 174 -22.84 -2.58 -14.82
C THR A 174 -22.52 -3.84 -14.02
N ALA A 175 -23.52 -4.65 -13.71
CA ALA A 175 -23.33 -5.91 -13.01
C ALA A 175 -22.36 -6.87 -13.74
N ASP A 176 -22.38 -6.88 -15.08
CA ASP A 176 -21.45 -7.66 -15.90
C ASP A 176 -20.00 -7.15 -15.79
N GLN A 177 -19.81 -5.83 -15.83
CA GLN A 177 -18.48 -5.23 -15.64
C GLN A 177 -17.95 -5.47 -14.23
N GLN A 178 -18.79 -5.32 -13.20
CA GLN A 178 -18.43 -5.62 -11.82
C GLN A 178 -18.01 -7.08 -11.66
N ALA A 179 -18.78 -8.02 -12.20
CA ALA A 179 -18.48 -9.45 -12.12
C ALA A 179 -17.14 -9.79 -12.80
N LYS A 180 -16.86 -9.20 -13.97
CA LYS A 180 -15.58 -9.38 -14.68
C LYS A 180 -14.39 -8.79 -13.93
N LEU A 181 -14.56 -7.67 -13.23
CA LEU A 181 -13.49 -6.96 -12.53
C LEU A 181 -13.34 -7.37 -11.06
N THR A 182 -14.25 -8.17 -10.51
CA THR A 182 -14.10 -8.71 -9.15
C THR A 182 -12.89 -9.64 -9.09
N SER A 183 -11.89 -9.25 -8.32
CA SER A 183 -10.60 -9.94 -8.33
C SER A 183 -9.88 -9.87 -6.98
N ALA A 184 -9.17 -10.94 -6.63
CA ALA A 184 -8.18 -10.96 -5.56
C ALA A 184 -6.81 -10.41 -6.01
N GLU A 185 -6.54 -10.43 -7.32
CA GLU A 185 -5.31 -9.89 -7.91
C GLU A 185 -5.42 -8.41 -8.30
N GLY A 186 -6.64 -7.84 -8.19
CA GLY A 186 -6.92 -6.47 -8.57
C GLY A 186 -6.97 -6.24 -10.09
N PHE A 187 -6.93 -4.97 -10.48
CA PHE A 187 -6.95 -4.57 -11.88
C PHE A 187 -6.20 -3.24 -12.08
N THR A 188 -5.91 -2.93 -13.34
CA THR A 188 -5.36 -1.66 -13.77
C THR A 188 -6.39 -0.89 -14.60
N LEU A 189 -6.80 0.28 -14.11
CA LEU A 189 -7.59 1.25 -14.86
C LEU A 189 -6.66 1.97 -15.83
N SER A 190 -7.01 2.03 -17.11
CA SER A 190 -6.24 2.67 -18.17
C SER A 190 -7.08 3.76 -18.83
N CYS A 191 -6.61 5.00 -18.78
CA CYS A 191 -7.22 6.13 -19.48
C CYS A 191 -6.27 6.62 -20.57
N THR A 192 -6.69 6.51 -21.83
CA THR A 192 -5.90 7.01 -22.94
C THR A 192 -5.78 8.52 -22.92
N VAL A 193 -4.61 9.04 -23.29
CA VAL A 193 -4.34 10.46 -23.41
C VAL A 193 -4.39 10.85 -24.89
N GLY A 194 -5.04 11.96 -25.19
CA GLY A 194 -5.17 12.44 -26.56
C GLY A 194 -3.84 12.70 -27.26
N VAL A 195 -3.84 12.55 -28.57
CA VAL A 195 -2.66 12.68 -29.44
C VAL A 195 -2.47 14.12 -29.84
N GLY A 196 -1.54 14.82 -29.22
CA GLY A 196 -1.15 16.17 -29.63
C GLY A 196 0.28 16.44 -29.19
N SER A 197 1.12 16.90 -30.07
CA SER A 197 2.57 17.01 -29.83
C SER A 197 2.94 17.93 -28.65
N THR A 198 2.10 18.94 -28.33
CA THR A 198 2.36 19.91 -27.28
C THR A 198 1.17 20.14 -26.36
N LYS A 199 0.02 19.57 -26.67
CA LYS A 199 -1.23 19.74 -25.90
C LYS A 199 -1.44 18.54 -24.99
N GLN A 200 -2.10 18.79 -23.89
CA GLN A 200 -2.28 17.79 -22.82
C GLN A 200 -3.76 17.55 -22.55
N GLN A 201 -4.06 16.34 -22.13
CA GLN A 201 -5.22 16.04 -21.31
C GLN A 201 -4.82 16.04 -19.85
N GLY A 202 -5.61 16.66 -19.01
CA GLY A 202 -5.36 16.69 -17.56
C GLY A 202 -6.35 15.83 -16.83
N PHE A 203 -5.90 15.18 -15.79
CA PHE A 203 -6.70 14.39 -14.87
C PHE A 203 -6.60 14.98 -13.47
N ALA A 204 -7.71 14.95 -12.73
CA ALA A 204 -7.74 15.30 -11.32
C ALA A 204 -8.79 14.47 -10.59
N ASP A 205 -8.58 14.27 -9.30
CA ASP A 205 -9.52 13.65 -8.38
C ASP A 205 -10.05 12.30 -8.90
N VAL A 206 -9.12 11.41 -9.24
CA VAL A 206 -9.44 10.06 -9.70
C VAL A 206 -9.89 9.22 -8.51
N HIS A 207 -11.07 8.62 -8.60
CA HIS A 207 -11.62 7.72 -7.59
C HIS A 207 -11.99 6.37 -8.20
N ILE A 208 -11.70 5.31 -7.49
CA ILE A 208 -12.20 3.96 -7.73
C ILE A 208 -12.91 3.50 -6.47
N ASN A 209 -14.23 3.39 -6.53
CA ASN A 209 -15.06 2.94 -5.42
C ASN A 209 -15.52 1.51 -5.63
N GLY A 210 -15.72 0.77 -4.56
CA GLY A 210 -16.17 -0.62 -4.65
C GLY A 210 -16.40 -1.26 -3.30
N LEU A 211 -16.48 -2.58 -3.31
CA LEU A 211 -16.76 -3.41 -2.15
C LEU A 211 -15.62 -4.40 -1.91
N LEU A 212 -15.18 -4.52 -0.68
CA LEU A 212 -14.24 -5.53 -0.22
C LEU A 212 -14.98 -6.70 0.40
N ASN A 213 -14.58 -7.92 0.04
CA ASN A 213 -15.07 -9.16 0.62
C ASN A 213 -13.91 -10.11 0.90
N GLY A 214 -14.02 -10.90 1.98
CA GLY A 214 -13.02 -11.90 2.35
C GLY A 214 -12.50 -11.71 3.77
N THR A 215 -11.39 -12.36 4.06
CA THR A 215 -10.79 -12.35 5.39
C THR A 215 -9.29 -12.14 5.30
N ILE A 216 -8.79 -11.13 6.01
CA ILE A 216 -7.35 -10.95 6.23
C ILE A 216 -7.00 -11.73 7.49
N GLU A 217 -6.18 -12.75 7.35
CA GLU A 217 -5.58 -13.40 8.49
C GLU A 217 -4.53 -12.46 9.07
N LYS A 218 -4.72 -12.08 10.32
CA LYS A 218 -3.70 -11.30 11.02
C LYS A 218 -2.54 -12.24 11.34
N VAL A 219 -1.38 -11.98 10.76
CA VAL A 219 -0.18 -12.73 11.10
C VAL A 219 0.12 -12.49 12.58
N ALA A 220 0.34 -13.58 13.33
CA ALA A 220 0.74 -13.48 14.73
C ALA A 220 2.06 -12.69 14.81
N GLN A 221 2.16 -11.84 15.82
CA GLN A 221 3.39 -11.06 16.06
C GLN A 221 4.03 -11.51 17.37
N TYR A 222 5.34 -11.55 17.37
CA TYR A 222 6.13 -11.94 18.53
C TYR A 222 7.18 -10.89 18.85
N THR A 223 7.51 -10.79 20.14
CA THR A 223 8.54 -9.89 20.63
C THR A 223 9.89 -10.59 20.72
N LEU A 224 10.94 -9.88 20.33
CA LEU A 224 12.33 -10.26 20.59
C LEU A 224 12.93 -9.30 21.63
N SER A 225 13.47 -9.88 22.72
CA SER A 225 14.33 -9.20 23.67
C SER A 225 15.74 -9.79 23.58
N ALA A 226 16.73 -9.00 23.18
CA ALA A 226 18.12 -9.44 23.13
C ALA A 226 18.97 -8.55 24.04
N VAL A 227 19.66 -9.16 25.01
CA VAL A 227 20.45 -8.44 26.03
C VAL A 227 21.85 -9.01 26.14
N VAL A 228 22.82 -8.20 26.57
CA VAL A 228 24.16 -8.67 26.92
C VAL A 228 24.18 -9.16 28.37
N SER A 229 24.97 -10.21 28.66
CA SER A 229 25.09 -10.76 30.01
C SER A 229 25.72 -9.80 31.00
N ASN A 230 26.70 -9.02 30.58
CA ASN A 230 27.43 -8.05 31.40
C ASN A 230 27.47 -6.69 30.69
N ALA A 231 27.07 -5.63 31.39
CA ALA A 231 27.16 -4.28 30.87
C ALA A 231 28.60 -3.95 30.43
N GLY A 232 28.78 -3.47 29.22
CA GLY A 232 30.10 -3.11 28.68
C GLY A 232 30.90 -4.27 28.08
N ALA A 233 30.41 -5.53 28.11
CA ALA A 233 31.13 -6.67 27.53
C ALA A 233 31.01 -6.74 26.00
N GLY A 234 29.97 -6.14 25.42
CA GLY A 234 29.74 -6.15 23.98
C GLY A 234 28.47 -5.39 23.59
N THR A 235 28.12 -5.51 22.32
CA THR A 235 26.89 -4.94 21.75
C THR A 235 26.15 -6.00 20.95
N ILE A 236 24.86 -5.76 20.71
CA ILE A 236 23.99 -6.63 19.90
C ILE A 236 23.39 -5.80 18.78
N LYS A 237 23.42 -6.36 17.55
CA LYS A 237 22.68 -5.85 16.40
C LYS A 237 21.59 -6.86 16.05
N VAL A 238 20.41 -6.36 15.72
CA VAL A 238 19.27 -7.17 15.24
C VAL A 238 18.94 -6.77 13.80
N SER A 239 18.76 -7.76 12.93
CA SER A 239 18.39 -7.57 11.53
C SER A 239 17.27 -8.53 11.14
N PRO A 240 16.15 -8.06 10.60
CA PRO A 240 15.76 -6.65 10.47
C PRO A 240 15.69 -5.95 11.81
N SER A 241 15.85 -4.62 11.82
CA SER A 241 15.81 -3.84 13.07
C SER A 241 14.39 -3.79 13.64
N GLY A 242 14.25 -3.95 14.95
CA GLY A 242 12.96 -3.92 15.64
C GLY A 242 12.95 -4.79 16.88
N THR A 243 11.82 -4.80 17.57
CA THR A 243 11.55 -5.64 18.73
C THR A 243 10.27 -6.45 18.60
N VAL A 244 9.44 -6.17 17.58
CA VAL A 244 8.20 -6.89 17.26
C VAL A 244 8.28 -7.31 15.81
N PHE A 245 8.00 -8.56 15.53
CA PHE A 245 8.14 -9.18 14.22
C PHE A 245 6.95 -10.08 13.93
N ASP A 246 6.57 -10.17 12.66
CA ASP A 246 5.58 -11.14 12.22
C ASP A 246 6.10 -12.57 12.42
N ALA A 247 5.19 -13.50 12.69
CA ALA A 247 5.52 -14.93 12.78
C ALA A 247 6.33 -15.38 11.55
N GLU A 248 7.25 -16.30 11.76
CA GLU A 248 8.15 -16.86 10.74
C GLU A 248 9.12 -15.84 10.11
N THR A 249 9.20 -14.60 10.61
CA THR A 249 10.24 -13.67 10.18
C THR A 249 11.61 -14.23 10.53
N GLN A 250 12.50 -14.28 9.53
CA GLN A 250 13.91 -14.60 9.77
C GLN A 250 14.61 -13.42 10.44
N ILE A 251 15.18 -13.66 11.59
CA ILE A 251 15.91 -12.67 12.39
C ILE A 251 17.35 -13.14 12.57
N THR A 252 18.27 -12.23 12.31
CA THR A 252 19.69 -12.41 12.60
C THR A 252 20.08 -11.51 13.76
N VAL A 253 20.62 -12.08 14.83
CA VAL A 253 21.25 -11.36 15.93
C VAL A 253 22.77 -11.50 15.85
N THR A 254 23.50 -10.40 15.93
CA THR A 254 24.96 -10.39 15.87
C THR A 254 25.52 -9.81 17.16
N ALA A 255 26.34 -10.58 17.85
CA ALA A 255 27.05 -10.15 19.05
C ALA A 255 28.44 -9.62 18.66
N THR A 256 28.77 -8.40 19.10
CA THR A 256 30.09 -7.81 18.89
C THR A 256 30.75 -7.58 20.25
N LYS A 257 31.87 -8.22 20.47
CA LYS A 257 32.66 -8.12 21.72
C LYS A 257 33.36 -6.78 21.85
N ASN A 258 33.46 -6.26 23.06
CA ASN A 258 34.32 -5.13 23.39
C ASN A 258 35.73 -5.61 23.74
N PHE A 259 36.67 -4.66 23.78
CA PHE A 259 38.07 -4.95 24.18
C PHE A 259 38.12 -5.61 25.57
N GLY A 260 38.93 -6.66 25.73
CA GLY A 260 39.07 -7.41 26.97
C GLY A 260 37.97 -8.48 27.22
N TYR A 261 37.13 -8.73 26.23
CA TYR A 261 36.10 -9.77 26.29
C TYR A 261 36.14 -10.68 25.08
N LYS A 262 35.65 -11.91 25.24
CA LYS A 262 35.34 -12.85 24.15
C LYS A 262 33.85 -13.22 24.22
N PHE A 263 33.24 -13.45 23.06
CA PHE A 263 31.90 -14.02 22.99
C PHE A 263 31.96 -15.51 23.36
N VAL A 264 30.95 -15.98 24.08
CA VAL A 264 30.85 -17.38 24.50
C VAL A 264 29.71 -18.10 23.76
N ASN A 265 28.50 -17.58 23.91
CA ASN A 265 27.32 -18.19 23.29
C ASN A 265 26.09 -17.27 23.42
N TRP A 266 25.04 -17.65 22.73
CA TRP A 266 23.68 -17.16 22.95
C TRP A 266 22.91 -18.16 23.81
N THR A 267 22.17 -17.67 24.79
CA THR A 267 21.24 -18.47 25.61
C THR A 267 19.83 -17.92 25.53
N ASP A 268 18.84 -18.82 25.68
CA ASP A 268 17.43 -18.45 25.84
C ASP A 268 17.11 -17.99 27.28
N ALA A 269 15.81 -17.69 27.52
CA ALA A 269 15.31 -17.29 28.84
C ALA A 269 15.56 -18.31 29.97
N ASN A 270 15.76 -19.60 29.61
CA ASN A 270 16.03 -20.69 30.53
C ASN A 270 17.52 -20.97 30.70
N ASN A 271 18.38 -20.09 30.18
CA ASN A 271 19.85 -20.26 30.13
C ASN A 271 20.31 -21.48 29.31
N LYS A 272 19.45 -22.01 28.44
CA LYS A 272 19.85 -23.05 27.48
C LYS A 272 20.61 -22.40 26.33
N VAL A 273 21.75 -22.99 25.96
CA VAL A 273 22.53 -22.53 24.78
C VAL A 273 21.73 -22.77 23.50
N VAL A 274 21.55 -21.74 22.67
CA VAL A 274 20.86 -21.79 21.37
C VAL A 274 21.82 -21.63 20.20
N SER A 275 22.97 -20.94 20.40
CA SER A 275 24.05 -20.85 19.41
C SER A 275 25.38 -20.52 20.09
N THR A 276 26.48 -20.99 19.51
CA THR A 276 27.88 -20.64 19.88
C THR A 276 28.49 -19.66 18.88
N ASP A 277 27.82 -19.34 17.80
CA ASP A 277 28.29 -18.40 16.77
C ASP A 277 27.94 -16.95 17.14
N GLU A 278 28.83 -16.02 16.86
CA GLU A 278 28.60 -14.58 17.10
C GLU A 278 27.36 -14.08 16.32
N GLU A 279 27.10 -14.67 15.15
CA GLU A 279 25.91 -14.43 14.34
C GLU A 279 24.96 -15.62 14.41
N TYR A 280 23.72 -15.37 14.87
CA TYR A 280 22.69 -16.41 15.02
C TYR A 280 21.43 -16.00 14.29
N THR A 281 21.00 -16.83 13.33
CA THR A 281 19.79 -16.64 12.53
C THR A 281 18.73 -17.66 12.90
N PHE A 282 17.49 -17.22 13.09
CA PHE A 282 16.35 -18.08 13.41
C PHE A 282 15.05 -17.45 12.89
N SER A 283 14.00 -18.29 12.71
CA SER A 283 12.63 -17.83 12.43
C SER A 283 11.90 -17.65 13.75
N ILE A 284 11.29 -16.46 13.96
CA ILE A 284 10.56 -16.19 15.19
C ILE A 284 9.18 -16.84 15.15
N SER A 285 8.91 -17.77 16.08
CA SER A 285 7.62 -18.50 16.20
C SER A 285 6.96 -18.31 17.56
N ALA A 286 7.60 -17.60 18.49
CA ALA A 286 7.10 -17.25 19.81
C ALA A 286 7.84 -16.02 20.35
N ASN A 287 7.32 -15.40 21.43
CA ASN A 287 8.06 -14.39 22.16
C ASN A 287 9.41 -14.93 22.60
N THR A 288 10.49 -14.30 22.17
CA THR A 288 11.85 -14.80 22.29
C THR A 288 12.69 -13.87 23.14
N ALA A 289 13.40 -14.41 24.12
CA ALA A 289 14.41 -13.68 24.88
C ALA A 289 15.78 -14.35 24.67
N LEU A 290 16.75 -13.56 24.24
CA LEU A 290 18.12 -14.01 24.00
C LEU A 290 19.10 -13.22 24.87
N LYS A 291 20.15 -13.92 25.33
CA LYS A 291 21.24 -13.31 26.06
C LYS A 291 22.56 -13.64 25.37
N ALA A 292 23.30 -12.62 24.98
CA ALA A 292 24.69 -12.75 24.51
C ALA A 292 25.60 -12.86 25.71
N ASN A 293 26.27 -13.98 25.87
CA ASN A 293 27.21 -14.23 26.97
C ASN A 293 28.63 -13.91 26.54
N PHE A 294 29.32 -13.13 27.37
CA PHE A 294 30.72 -12.74 27.17
C PHE A 294 31.52 -13.07 28.40
N GLU A 295 32.76 -13.43 28.18
CA GLU A 295 33.75 -13.73 29.21
C GLU A 295 34.93 -12.75 29.10
N LYS A 296 35.44 -12.30 30.25
CA LYS A 296 36.62 -11.45 30.31
C LYS A 296 37.90 -12.26 30.03
N ILE A 297 38.78 -11.71 29.20
CA ILE A 297 40.08 -12.32 28.83
C ILE A 297 41.23 -11.59 29.46
#